data_dfa9b4d3cfdb970ad026e9505ab5fc3a
#
_entry.id   dfa9b4d3cfdb970ad026e9505ab5fc3a
#
_cell.length_a   1.000
_cell.length_b   1.000
_cell.length_c   1.000
_cell.angle_alpha   90.00
_cell.angle_beta   90.00
_cell.angle_gamma   90.00
#
_symmetry.space_group_name_H-M   'P 1'
#
loop_
_entity.id
_entity.type
_entity.pdbx_description
1 polymer ?
#
loop_
_entity_poly.entity_id
_entity_poly.type
_entity_poly.pdbx_seq_one_letter_code
_entity_poly.pdbx_strand_id
1 'polypeptide(L)'
;LSVPLSGATAQRGRPPHHQLSRKKRDPKMKITADKDRVVIFDTTLRDGEQSPGATMTHEEKLEIAELLDEMGVDIIEAGFPIASEGDFKAVSEIAKRSKTAVICGLARANFGDIDRCWDAVKNSENPRIHTFIGTSPLHRAIPNLDKDQMAERIHDTVTHARNLCDNIQWSPMDATRTEHDYLCRVVEIAIKAG
;
A
#
# COMPACT_ATOMS: atom_id res chain seq x y z
N LEU A 1 -58.86 7.54 -35.70
CA LEU A 1 -57.98 8.69 -35.37
C LEU A 1 -56.75 8.15 -34.62
N SER A 2 -55.68 7.87 -35.35
CA SER A 2 -54.39 7.40 -34.86
C SER A 2 -53.39 8.58 -34.88
N VAL A 3 -52.81 8.86 -33.73
CA VAL A 3 -51.72 9.85 -33.58
C VAL A 3 -50.38 9.11 -33.53
N PRO A 4 -49.35 9.48 -34.32
CA PRO A 4 -48.04 8.86 -34.24
C PRO A 4 -47.21 9.52 -33.15
N LEU A 5 -46.62 8.72 -32.23
CA LEU A 5 -45.61 9.14 -31.27
C LEU A 5 -44.24 9.18 -31.96
N SER A 6 -43.70 10.37 -32.18
CA SER A 6 -42.36 10.60 -32.63
C SER A 6 -41.42 10.58 -31.43
N GLY A 7 -40.60 9.54 -31.31
CA GLY A 7 -39.54 9.42 -30.31
C GLY A 7 -38.28 10.17 -30.76
N ALA A 8 -37.98 11.29 -30.17
CA ALA A 8 -36.68 11.96 -30.29
C ALA A 8 -35.73 11.46 -29.17
N THR A 9 -34.81 10.54 -29.49
CA THR A 9 -33.69 10.16 -28.62
C THR A 9 -32.66 11.29 -28.61
N ALA A 10 -32.66 12.10 -27.55
CA ALA A 10 -31.60 13.05 -27.31
C ALA A 10 -30.32 12.32 -26.86
N GLN A 11 -29.37 12.19 -27.76
CA GLN A 11 -27.99 11.81 -27.42
C GLN A 11 -27.38 12.93 -26.57
N ARG A 12 -27.21 12.66 -25.27
CA ARG A 12 -26.42 13.52 -24.38
C ARG A 12 -24.96 13.32 -24.75
N GLY A 13 -24.36 14.27 -25.46
CA GLY A 13 -22.95 14.34 -25.73
C GLY A 13 -22.17 14.41 -24.40
N ARG A 14 -21.14 13.56 -24.23
CA ARG A 14 -20.18 13.68 -23.14
C ARG A 14 -19.50 15.05 -23.22
N PRO A 15 -19.31 15.75 -22.07
CA PRO A 15 -18.56 16.99 -22.07
C PRO A 15 -17.10 16.73 -22.50
N PRO A 16 -16.45 17.70 -23.19
CA PRO A 16 -15.05 17.52 -23.63
C PRO A 16 -14.15 17.35 -22.41
N HIS A 17 -13.32 16.32 -22.46
CA HIS A 17 -12.27 16.09 -21.46
C HIS A 17 -11.34 17.31 -21.44
N HIS A 18 -11.34 18.07 -20.35
CA HIS A 18 -10.32 19.08 -20.08
C HIS A 18 -8.96 18.35 -20.04
N GLN A 19 -8.14 18.59 -21.05
CA GLN A 19 -6.73 18.24 -21.03
C GLN A 19 -6.03 19.10 -19.96
N LEU A 20 -6.00 18.58 -18.74
CA LEU A 20 -5.10 19.10 -17.71
C LEU A 20 -3.67 18.86 -18.22
N SER A 21 -2.92 19.93 -18.45
CA SER A 21 -1.51 19.84 -18.86
C SER A 21 -0.74 19.08 -17.78
N ARG A 22 -0.36 17.84 -18.07
CA ARG A 22 0.45 17.01 -17.18
C ARG A 22 1.83 17.65 -17.07
N LYS A 23 2.14 18.30 -15.94
CA LYS A 23 3.54 18.52 -15.58
C LYS A 23 4.20 17.13 -15.49
N LYS A 24 5.21 16.85 -16.34
CA LYS A 24 6.04 15.65 -16.23
C LYS A 24 6.61 15.62 -14.82
N ARG A 25 6.22 14.63 -14.02
CA ARG A 25 6.85 14.37 -12.71
C ARG A 25 8.23 13.80 -12.96
N ASP A 26 9.19 14.20 -12.12
CA ASP A 26 10.54 13.67 -12.15
C ASP A 26 10.50 12.17 -11.80
N PRO A 27 11.02 11.25 -12.65
CA PRO A 27 10.93 9.80 -12.44
C PRO A 27 11.68 9.29 -11.20
N LYS A 28 12.42 10.14 -10.50
CA LYS A 28 13.04 9.83 -9.21
C LYS A 28 12.39 10.66 -8.10
N MET A 29 11.13 10.37 -7.81
CA MET A 29 10.47 11.02 -6.70
C MET A 29 11.01 10.48 -5.36
N LYS A 30 12.19 11.00 -4.92
CA LYS A 30 12.46 11.02 -3.50
C LYS A 30 11.32 11.82 -2.88
N ILE A 31 10.58 11.23 -1.95
CA ILE A 31 9.64 11.97 -1.11
C ILE A 31 10.53 12.93 -0.30
N THR A 32 10.92 14.02 -0.95
CA THR A 32 11.60 15.12 -0.26
C THR A 32 10.56 15.76 0.63
N ALA A 33 10.95 16.06 1.84
CA ALA A 33 10.12 16.76 2.83
C ALA A 33 9.84 18.22 2.39
N ASP A 34 9.10 18.38 1.30
CA ASP A 34 8.40 19.62 1.03
C ASP A 34 7.30 19.70 2.10
N LYS A 35 7.49 20.60 3.07
CA LYS A 35 6.64 20.73 4.26
C LYS A 35 5.20 21.06 3.93
N ASP A 36 4.94 21.54 2.70
CA ASP A 36 3.61 21.95 2.25
C ASP A 36 2.93 20.88 1.35
N ARG A 37 3.59 19.73 1.13
CA ARG A 37 3.02 18.66 0.30
C ARG A 37 2.37 17.58 1.17
N VAL A 38 1.09 17.29 0.89
CA VAL A 38 0.40 16.11 1.39
C VAL A 38 0.68 14.92 0.47
N VAL A 39 1.12 13.80 1.04
CA VAL A 39 1.34 12.54 0.33
C VAL A 39 0.12 11.65 0.49
N ILE A 40 -0.46 11.21 -0.62
CA ILE A 40 -1.64 10.35 -0.62
C ILE A 40 -1.19 8.90 -0.66
N PHE A 41 -1.59 8.14 0.36
CA PHE A 41 -1.39 6.70 0.49
C PHE A 41 -2.74 5.99 0.30
N ASP A 42 -2.92 5.33 -0.84
CA ASP A 42 -4.13 4.59 -1.17
C ASP A 42 -4.00 3.12 -0.76
N THR A 43 -5.02 2.58 -0.10
CA THR A 43 -5.08 1.19 0.38
C THR A 43 -6.26 0.43 -0.20
N THR A 44 -6.87 0.91 -1.27
CA THR A 44 -8.03 0.26 -1.92
C THR A 44 -7.75 -1.19 -2.25
N LEU A 45 -6.57 -1.48 -2.80
CA LEU A 45 -6.15 -2.81 -3.25
C LEU A 45 -5.66 -3.74 -2.13
N ARG A 46 -5.61 -3.26 -0.90
CA ARG A 46 -5.21 -4.07 0.26
C ARG A 46 -6.27 -4.02 1.35
N ASP A 47 -6.42 -2.92 2.09
CA ASP A 47 -7.38 -2.80 3.19
C ASP A 47 -8.82 -2.70 2.67
N GLY A 48 -9.01 -1.96 1.59
CA GLY A 48 -10.31 -1.81 0.93
C GLY A 48 -10.86 -3.15 0.45
N GLU A 49 -10.03 -4.01 -0.12
CA GLU A 49 -10.42 -5.34 -0.59
C GLU A 49 -10.86 -6.30 0.54
N GLN A 50 -10.44 -6.04 1.77
CA GLN A 50 -10.83 -6.84 2.94
C GLN A 50 -12.27 -6.57 3.39
N SER A 51 -12.91 -5.53 2.85
CA SER A 51 -14.32 -5.25 3.13
C SER A 51 -15.24 -6.34 2.54
N PRO A 52 -16.30 -6.74 3.24
CA PRO A 52 -17.24 -7.74 2.73
C PRO A 52 -17.80 -7.34 1.36
N GLY A 53 -17.64 -8.22 0.37
CA GLY A 53 -18.14 -8.00 -1.00
C GLY A 53 -17.24 -7.13 -1.89
N ALA A 54 -16.08 -6.70 -1.42
CA ALA A 54 -15.13 -5.90 -2.18
C ALA A 54 -13.96 -6.69 -2.79
N THR A 55 -14.03 -8.03 -2.76
CA THR A 55 -13.01 -8.89 -3.37
C THR A 55 -12.95 -8.66 -4.87
N MET A 56 -11.76 -8.46 -5.39
CA MET A 56 -11.50 -8.16 -6.80
C MET A 56 -10.81 -9.33 -7.51
N THR A 57 -11.09 -9.48 -8.79
CA THR A 57 -10.34 -10.37 -9.68
C THR A 57 -8.94 -9.79 -9.94
N HIS A 58 -8.05 -10.60 -10.49
CA HIS A 58 -6.71 -10.14 -10.88
C HIS A 58 -6.75 -8.96 -11.86
N GLU A 59 -7.61 -9.05 -12.86
CA GLU A 59 -7.79 -8.03 -13.91
C GLU A 59 -8.31 -6.72 -13.31
N GLU A 60 -9.29 -6.78 -12.42
CA GLU A 60 -9.85 -5.60 -11.74
C GLU A 60 -8.79 -4.92 -10.87
N LYS A 61 -7.93 -5.67 -10.17
CA LYS A 61 -6.81 -5.10 -9.40
C LYS A 61 -5.85 -4.32 -10.29
N LEU A 62 -5.52 -4.85 -11.47
CA LEU A 62 -4.63 -4.18 -12.41
C LEU A 62 -5.26 -2.90 -12.97
N GLU A 63 -6.54 -2.94 -13.35
CA GLU A 63 -7.26 -1.77 -13.84
C GLU A 63 -7.35 -0.66 -12.79
N ILE A 64 -7.67 -0.99 -11.55
CA ILE A 64 -7.72 -0.04 -10.44
C ILE A 64 -6.33 0.55 -10.16
N ALA A 65 -5.28 -0.27 -10.17
CA ALA A 65 -3.92 0.22 -9.97
C ALA A 65 -3.50 1.22 -11.06
N GLU A 66 -3.83 0.94 -12.32
CA GLU A 66 -3.58 1.84 -13.45
C GLU A 66 -4.33 3.16 -13.29
N LEU A 67 -5.60 3.12 -12.89
CA LEU A 67 -6.40 4.32 -12.63
C LEU A 67 -5.84 5.16 -11.48
N LEU A 68 -5.43 4.53 -10.38
CA LEU A 68 -4.81 5.22 -9.23
C LEU A 68 -3.48 5.90 -9.63
N ASP A 69 -2.64 5.22 -10.42
CA ASP A 69 -1.38 5.77 -10.93
C ASP A 69 -1.66 6.95 -11.89
N GLU A 70 -2.68 6.84 -12.75
CA GLU A 70 -3.12 7.92 -13.64
C GLU A 70 -3.70 9.13 -12.89
N MET A 71 -4.44 8.90 -11.82
CA MET A 71 -4.95 9.97 -10.93
C MET A 71 -3.82 10.69 -10.21
N GLY A 72 -2.63 10.07 -10.15
CA GLY A 72 -1.45 10.64 -9.51
C GLY A 72 -1.40 10.42 -8.01
N VAL A 73 -1.99 9.34 -7.52
CA VAL A 73 -1.77 8.85 -6.15
C VAL A 73 -0.28 8.65 -5.92
N ASP A 74 0.23 9.06 -4.76
CA ASP A 74 1.66 9.00 -4.48
C ASP A 74 2.14 7.59 -4.14
N ILE A 75 1.34 6.85 -3.37
CA ILE A 75 1.66 5.50 -2.90
C ILE A 75 0.42 4.63 -3.04
N ILE A 76 0.58 3.46 -3.65
CA ILE A 76 -0.47 2.44 -3.79
C ILE A 76 -0.04 1.21 -2.98
N GLU A 77 -0.77 0.88 -1.91
CA GLU A 77 -0.61 -0.40 -1.22
C GLU A 77 -1.34 -1.47 -2.02
N ALA A 78 -0.56 -2.22 -2.82
CA ALA A 78 -1.08 -3.06 -3.89
C ALA A 78 -1.59 -4.43 -3.42
N GLY A 79 -1.28 -4.84 -2.19
CA GLY A 79 -1.75 -6.11 -1.65
C GLY A 79 -0.85 -6.70 -0.56
N PHE A 80 -1.10 -7.97 -0.24
CA PHE A 80 -0.40 -8.73 0.78
C PHE A 80 0.21 -10.01 0.18
N PRO A 81 1.43 -9.93 -0.38
CA PRO A 81 2.02 -10.99 -1.24
C PRO A 81 2.13 -12.38 -0.63
N ILE A 82 2.17 -12.49 0.71
CA ILE A 82 2.23 -13.79 1.39
C ILE A 82 0.85 -14.44 1.54
N ALA A 83 -0.25 -13.68 1.40
CA ALA A 83 -1.59 -14.18 1.63
C ALA A 83 -1.98 -15.27 0.62
N SER A 84 -1.61 -15.11 -0.64
CA SER A 84 -1.86 -16.10 -1.71
C SER A 84 -0.92 -15.92 -2.91
N GLU A 85 -0.84 -16.94 -3.76
CA GLU A 85 -0.15 -16.82 -5.06
C GLU A 85 -0.83 -15.80 -5.99
N GLY A 86 -2.15 -15.63 -5.88
CA GLY A 86 -2.91 -14.61 -6.61
C GLY A 86 -2.49 -13.20 -6.22
N ASP A 87 -2.41 -12.91 -4.92
CA ASP A 87 -1.94 -11.62 -4.42
C ASP A 87 -0.49 -11.34 -4.80
N PHE A 88 0.37 -12.34 -4.67
CA PHE A 88 1.77 -12.20 -5.12
C PHE A 88 1.87 -11.81 -6.59
N LYS A 89 1.12 -12.50 -7.47
CA LYS A 89 1.12 -12.21 -8.91
C LYS A 89 0.55 -10.84 -9.20
N ALA A 90 -0.55 -10.46 -8.57
CA ALA A 90 -1.17 -9.14 -8.75
C ALA A 90 -0.21 -8.01 -8.36
N VAL A 91 0.38 -8.07 -7.15
CA VAL A 91 1.35 -7.08 -6.69
C VAL A 91 2.57 -7.03 -7.60
N SER A 92 3.09 -8.19 -8.04
CA SER A 92 4.25 -8.25 -8.94
C SER A 92 3.97 -7.63 -10.31
N GLU A 93 2.76 -7.78 -10.82
CA GLU A 93 2.38 -7.21 -12.11
C GLU A 93 2.10 -5.72 -12.00
N ILE A 94 1.43 -5.27 -10.95
CA ILE A 94 1.24 -3.84 -10.64
C ILE A 94 2.60 -3.15 -10.51
N ALA A 95 3.55 -3.77 -9.79
CA ALA A 95 4.90 -3.24 -9.61
C ALA A 95 5.64 -3.01 -10.92
N LYS A 96 5.41 -3.86 -11.93
CA LYS A 96 6.03 -3.71 -13.27
C LYS A 96 5.33 -2.67 -14.14
N ARG A 97 4.02 -2.45 -13.96
CA ARG A 97 3.20 -1.59 -14.81
C ARG A 97 3.16 -0.14 -14.34
N SER A 98 3.21 0.10 -13.03
CA SER A 98 3.17 1.44 -12.46
C SER A 98 4.37 2.27 -12.89
N LYS A 99 4.12 3.53 -13.25
CA LYS A 99 5.12 4.45 -13.81
C LYS A 99 5.51 5.57 -12.83
N THR A 100 4.60 5.96 -11.95
CA THR A 100 4.78 7.15 -11.11
C THR A 100 4.57 6.88 -9.63
N ALA A 101 3.61 6.05 -9.27
CA ALA A 101 3.33 5.75 -7.88
C ALA A 101 4.42 4.89 -7.23
N VAL A 102 4.60 5.07 -5.94
CA VAL A 102 5.33 4.11 -5.10
C VAL A 102 4.44 2.88 -4.92
N ILE A 103 4.93 1.70 -5.31
CA ILE A 103 4.20 0.46 -5.10
C ILE A 103 4.63 -0.19 -3.79
N CYS A 104 3.67 -0.29 -2.90
CA CYS A 104 3.83 -0.79 -1.55
C CYS A 104 3.23 -2.18 -1.41
N GLY A 105 3.96 -3.11 -0.83
CA GLY A 105 3.44 -4.41 -0.40
C GLY A 105 3.43 -4.52 1.10
N LEU A 106 2.41 -5.23 1.66
CA LEU A 106 2.29 -5.48 3.09
C LEU A 106 3.03 -6.76 3.48
N ALA A 107 3.68 -6.76 4.65
CA ALA A 107 4.37 -7.90 5.24
C ALA A 107 4.22 -7.92 6.77
N ARG A 108 3.94 -9.06 7.37
CA ARG A 108 4.08 -9.21 8.83
C ARG A 108 5.56 -9.11 9.21
N ALA A 109 5.82 -8.75 10.47
CA ALA A 109 7.18 -8.68 11.01
C ALA A 109 7.79 -10.09 11.19
N ASN A 110 8.11 -10.75 10.10
CA ASN A 110 8.93 -11.94 9.99
C ASN A 110 9.67 -11.95 8.64
N PHE A 111 10.82 -12.61 8.58
CA PHE A 111 11.70 -12.56 7.42
C PHE A 111 11.03 -13.13 6.15
N GLY A 112 10.32 -14.25 6.26
CA GLY A 112 9.69 -14.89 5.10
C GLY A 112 8.62 -14.02 4.43
N ASP A 113 7.80 -13.31 5.21
CA ASP A 113 6.80 -12.38 4.68
C ASP A 113 7.48 -11.17 4.00
N ILE A 114 8.55 -10.65 4.62
CA ILE A 114 9.32 -9.52 4.10
C ILE A 114 10.02 -9.89 2.80
N ASP A 115 10.66 -11.06 2.74
CA ASP A 115 11.31 -11.56 1.52
C ASP A 115 10.29 -11.75 0.39
N ARG A 116 9.14 -12.34 0.70
CA ARG A 116 8.05 -12.52 -0.27
C ARG A 116 7.50 -11.18 -0.78
N CYS A 117 7.36 -10.21 0.13
CA CYS A 117 6.95 -8.86 -0.22
C CYS A 117 7.98 -8.19 -1.14
N TRP A 118 9.26 -8.26 -0.78
CA TRP A 118 10.34 -7.75 -1.62
C TRP A 118 10.34 -8.36 -3.01
N ASP A 119 10.23 -9.67 -3.11
CA ASP A 119 10.16 -10.37 -4.39
C ASP A 119 9.02 -9.88 -5.28
N ALA A 120 7.89 -9.48 -4.69
CA ALA A 120 6.76 -8.93 -5.42
C ALA A 120 7.00 -7.50 -5.90
N VAL A 121 7.60 -6.62 -5.06
CA VAL A 121 7.70 -5.18 -5.35
C VAL A 121 9.03 -4.76 -5.98
N LYS A 122 10.08 -5.58 -5.93
CA LYS A 122 11.46 -5.22 -6.36
C LYS A 122 11.60 -4.78 -7.81
N ASN A 123 10.64 -5.12 -8.66
CA ASN A 123 10.63 -4.73 -10.07
C ASN A 123 9.89 -3.39 -10.33
N SER A 124 9.37 -2.74 -9.29
CA SER A 124 8.84 -1.38 -9.38
C SER A 124 9.99 -0.37 -9.52
N GLU A 125 9.75 0.73 -10.23
CA GLU A 125 10.68 1.88 -10.23
C GLU A 125 10.79 2.52 -8.83
N ASN A 126 9.72 2.46 -8.04
CA ASN A 126 9.64 3.03 -6.70
C ASN A 126 9.03 2.01 -5.73
N PRO A 127 9.79 0.99 -5.29
CA PRO A 127 9.27 -0.03 -4.40
C PRO A 127 9.20 0.46 -2.95
N ARG A 128 8.25 -0.09 -2.18
CA ARG A 128 8.17 0.07 -0.71
C ARG A 128 7.77 -1.25 -0.06
N ILE A 129 8.40 -1.56 1.05
CA ILE A 129 7.97 -2.63 1.97
C ILE A 129 7.26 -1.98 3.16
N HIS A 130 6.01 -2.36 3.41
CA HIS A 130 5.27 -1.99 4.61
C HIS A 130 5.22 -3.20 5.55
N THR A 131 5.98 -3.15 6.64
CA THR A 131 5.93 -4.21 7.65
C THR A 131 5.17 -3.76 8.90
N PHE A 132 4.46 -4.68 9.54
CA PHE A 132 3.65 -4.39 10.71
C PHE A 132 3.69 -5.50 11.75
N ILE A 133 3.40 -5.13 13.00
CA ILE A 133 3.25 -6.07 14.11
C ILE A 133 2.28 -5.53 15.14
N GLY A 134 1.49 -6.40 15.76
CA GLY A 134 0.57 -6.00 16.83
C GLY A 134 1.30 -5.72 18.13
N THR A 135 1.15 -4.48 18.64
CA THR A 135 1.89 -4.01 19.83
C THR A 135 1.07 -3.98 21.10
N SER A 136 -0.26 -4.11 21.01
CA SER A 136 -1.15 -4.13 22.19
C SER A 136 -0.98 -5.40 23.03
N PRO A 137 -1.40 -5.39 24.30
CA PRO A 137 -1.36 -6.59 25.16
C PRO A 137 -2.02 -7.81 24.53
N LEU A 138 -3.17 -7.61 23.86
CA LEU A 138 -3.90 -8.68 23.18
C LEU A 138 -3.05 -9.33 22.07
N HIS A 139 -2.41 -8.50 21.23
CA HIS A 139 -1.63 -8.99 20.09
C HIS A 139 -0.29 -9.57 20.49
N ARG A 140 0.31 -9.10 21.60
CA ARG A 140 1.53 -9.71 22.16
C ARG A 140 1.26 -11.09 22.77
N ALA A 141 0.06 -11.32 23.31
CA ALA A 141 -0.33 -12.60 23.88
C ALA A 141 -0.41 -13.74 22.85
N ILE A 142 -0.77 -13.42 21.59
CA ILE A 142 -0.90 -14.44 20.52
C ILE A 142 0.42 -15.18 20.24
N PRO A 143 1.55 -14.51 19.97
CA PRO A 143 2.84 -15.17 19.81
C PRO A 143 3.53 -15.47 21.13
N ASN A 144 2.91 -15.18 22.27
CA ASN A 144 3.46 -15.33 23.62
C ASN A 144 4.82 -14.65 23.79
N LEU A 145 4.95 -13.41 23.29
CA LEU A 145 6.15 -12.59 23.41
C LEU A 145 6.00 -11.52 24.48
N ASP A 146 7.03 -11.34 25.28
CA ASP A 146 7.13 -10.17 26.16
C ASP A 146 7.47 -8.90 25.38
N LYS A 147 7.51 -7.77 26.09
CA LYS A 147 7.79 -6.44 25.47
C LYS A 147 9.19 -6.34 24.87
N ASP A 148 10.18 -6.99 25.46
CA ASP A 148 11.57 -6.93 25.02
C ASP A 148 11.78 -7.81 23.80
N GLN A 149 11.26 -9.03 23.81
CA GLN A 149 11.28 -9.94 22.66
C GLN A 149 10.55 -9.34 21.45
N MET A 150 9.42 -8.64 21.70
CA MET A 150 8.71 -7.95 20.64
C MET A 150 9.52 -6.77 20.08
N ALA A 151 10.18 -6.01 20.94
CA ALA A 151 11.06 -4.91 20.54
C ALA A 151 12.25 -5.39 19.70
N GLU A 152 12.86 -6.51 20.08
CA GLU A 152 13.93 -7.18 19.31
C GLU A 152 13.40 -7.61 17.92
N ARG A 153 12.24 -8.25 17.86
CA ARG A 153 11.63 -8.64 16.59
C ARG A 153 11.37 -7.44 15.68
N ILE A 154 10.91 -6.32 16.22
CA ILE A 154 10.70 -5.08 15.46
C ILE A 154 12.03 -4.60 14.88
N HIS A 155 13.05 -4.49 15.72
CA HIS A 155 14.39 -4.09 15.29
C HIS A 155 14.91 -4.96 14.15
N ASP A 156 14.90 -6.28 14.32
CA ASP A 156 15.48 -7.22 13.38
C ASP A 156 14.72 -7.24 12.04
N THR A 157 13.39 -7.22 12.09
CA THR A 157 12.58 -7.26 10.87
C THR A 157 12.61 -5.95 10.10
N VAL A 158 12.66 -4.80 10.76
CA VAL A 158 12.84 -3.50 10.09
C VAL A 158 14.24 -3.41 9.49
N THR A 159 15.29 -3.82 10.22
CA THR A 159 16.66 -3.87 9.70
C THR A 159 16.75 -4.79 8.49
N HIS A 160 16.12 -5.98 8.55
CA HIS A 160 16.10 -6.90 7.42
C HIS A 160 15.42 -6.28 6.18
N ALA A 161 14.24 -5.69 6.36
CA ALA A 161 13.55 -4.99 5.28
C ALA A 161 14.39 -3.84 4.71
N ARG A 162 15.07 -3.08 5.57
CA ARG A 162 15.95 -1.97 5.17
C ARG A 162 17.15 -2.43 4.34
N ASN A 163 17.68 -3.61 4.60
CA ASN A 163 18.76 -4.20 3.81
C ASN A 163 18.30 -4.61 2.39
N LEU A 164 16.99 -4.82 2.19
CA LEU A 164 16.42 -5.18 0.89
C LEU A 164 15.95 -3.95 0.11
N CYS A 165 15.39 -2.96 0.79
CA CYS A 165 14.72 -1.80 0.20
C CYS A 165 15.02 -0.52 0.98
N ASP A 166 15.34 0.57 0.27
CA ASP A 166 15.59 1.87 0.91
C ASP A 166 14.33 2.57 1.41
N ASN A 167 13.15 2.16 0.98
CA ASN A 167 11.88 2.78 1.32
C ASN A 167 11.06 1.82 2.16
N ILE A 168 11.14 1.97 3.49
CA ILE A 168 10.44 1.13 4.44
C ILE A 168 9.37 1.93 5.17
N GLN A 169 8.22 1.31 5.37
CA GLN A 169 7.18 1.78 6.27
C GLN A 169 6.97 0.72 7.36
N TRP A 170 6.88 1.15 8.61
CA TRP A 170 6.53 0.29 9.73
C TRP A 170 5.27 0.81 10.42
N SER A 171 4.39 -0.10 10.85
CA SER A 171 3.15 0.25 11.57
C SER A 171 2.94 -0.63 12.80
N PRO A 172 2.63 -0.02 13.96
CA PRO A 172 2.16 -0.73 15.13
C PRO A 172 0.65 -1.04 14.96
N MET A 173 0.30 -2.30 14.73
CA MET A 173 -1.10 -2.72 14.68
C MET A 173 -1.71 -2.63 16.07
N ASP A 174 -2.96 -2.14 16.15
CA ASP A 174 -3.68 -1.90 17.38
C ASP A 174 -2.98 -0.91 18.34
N ALA A 175 -2.39 0.14 17.75
CA ALA A 175 -1.62 1.16 18.46
C ALA A 175 -2.43 1.88 19.55
N THR A 176 -3.72 2.11 19.31
CA THR A 176 -4.58 2.84 20.25
C THR A 176 -4.86 2.08 21.55
N ARG A 177 -4.64 0.75 21.59
CA ARG A 177 -4.71 -0.09 22.79
C ARG A 177 -3.33 -0.44 23.34
N THR A 178 -2.27 0.04 22.73
CA THR A 178 -0.89 -0.14 23.20
C THR A 178 -0.61 0.87 24.31
N GLU A 179 0.10 0.45 25.36
CA GLU A 179 0.54 1.35 26.42
C GLU A 179 1.43 2.48 25.87
N HIS A 180 1.17 3.71 26.22
CA HIS A 180 1.81 4.89 25.66
C HIS A 180 3.34 4.81 25.65
N ASP A 181 3.95 4.52 26.81
CA ASP A 181 5.40 4.45 26.95
C ASP A 181 6.00 3.34 26.07
N TYR A 182 5.29 2.20 25.96
CA TYR A 182 5.73 1.11 25.12
C TYR A 182 5.57 1.44 23.63
N LEU A 183 4.48 2.11 23.25
CA LEU A 183 4.29 2.58 21.88
C LEU A 183 5.42 3.53 21.45
N CYS A 184 5.76 4.51 22.27
CA CYS A 184 6.88 5.42 22.02
C CYS A 184 8.21 4.66 21.86
N ARG A 185 8.47 3.69 22.74
CA ARG A 185 9.68 2.85 22.68
C ARG A 185 9.78 2.08 21.36
N VAL A 186 8.71 1.40 20.93
CA VAL A 186 8.77 0.58 19.71
C VAL A 186 8.82 1.41 18.43
N VAL A 187 8.19 2.59 18.41
CA VAL A 187 8.32 3.55 17.30
C VAL A 187 9.76 4.04 17.20
N GLU A 188 10.39 4.39 18.32
CA GLU A 188 11.79 4.82 18.34
C GLU A 188 12.74 3.70 17.85
N ILE A 189 12.48 2.45 18.23
CA ILE A 189 13.24 1.28 17.78
C ILE A 189 13.10 1.12 16.26
N ALA A 190 11.89 1.19 15.72
CA ALA A 190 11.63 1.07 14.29
C ALA A 190 12.36 2.18 13.50
N ILE A 191 12.31 3.44 13.98
CA ILE A 191 13.01 4.56 13.35
C ILE A 191 14.55 4.36 13.35
N LYS A 192 15.10 3.85 14.45
CA LYS A 192 16.55 3.59 14.54
C LYS A 192 17.02 2.40 13.71
N ALA A 193 16.13 1.44 13.47
CA ALA A 193 16.43 0.26 12.67
C ALA A 193 16.42 0.52 11.15
N GLY A 194 15.77 1.59 10.68
CA GLY A 194 15.74 2.00 9.27
C GLY A 194 14.51 2.72 8.83
#